data_ddb77a207c0882428ed9d77d8c92f817
#
_entry.id   ddb77a207c0882428ed9d77d8c92f817
#
_cell.length_a   1.000
_cell.length_b   1.000
_cell.length_c   1.000
_cell.angle_alpha   90.00
_cell.angle_beta   90.00
_cell.angle_gamma   90.00
#
_symmetry.space_group_name_H-M   'P 1'
#
loop_
_entity.id
_entity.type
_entity.pdbx_description
1 polymer ?
#
loop_
_entity_poly.entity_id
_entity_poly.type
_entity_poly.pdbx_seq_one_letter_code
_entity_poly.pdbx_strand_id
1 'polypeptide(L)'
;TDIEVVNQLQIIATNCGYGSTVLVRKPTIGTKDIFVVRIIKHQETYIKNVKKVDYEGIIWCPHTKNETIIARRNGKVFVTGNTPFTNITMDLIPSGQLAQQGVIIGGKIQKEKYKDFQKEMVMINKAFCEIMMEGDAQGRLFSYPIPTYNLTKDFDWDNPDYEPIWKMTAKYGIPYFSNFINSDMKPDDARSMCCRLRLDNRELRKRGGGLFGANPLTGSIGVVTINLPRIGYEAKNKRDYFKRLNKQMDLAKKSLQIKRKFLEKYMEKGLYPYSKFYLADIKKRFGEYYKNHFNTIGILGLNESLINFFKDEKKDITSKEGRKFGLEIMNHMRERLMTYQQKTNELFNLEATPGEGATYKFAKADKKRFGDDIISAADIGKHKGQDIAPYYTNSSQIAVGFTDDIFEALDQQDEFQCLYTGGTVQHVYIGEQLTSTEAVKNLVRKIAENYKLPYFSITPTFSVCPKHGYIAGEHFYCPKCDCEVGYKEGMEFNEV
;
A
#
# COMPACT_ATOMS: atom_id res chain seq x y z
N THR A 1 9.07 -8.98 48.47
CA THR A 1 8.02 -9.20 47.47
C THR A 1 8.67 -9.80 46.23
N ASP A 2 8.09 -10.86 45.69
CA ASP A 2 8.62 -11.60 44.54
C ASP A 2 8.35 -10.77 43.24
N ILE A 3 9.36 -10.62 42.42
CA ILE A 3 9.26 -9.92 41.13
C ILE A 3 8.23 -10.60 40.19
N GLU A 4 8.05 -11.90 40.34
CA GLU A 4 7.09 -12.67 39.55
C GLU A 4 5.65 -12.29 39.89
N VAL A 5 5.33 -12.10 41.17
CA VAL A 5 4.04 -11.57 41.60
C VAL A 5 3.78 -10.17 41.06
N VAL A 6 4.81 -9.33 41.02
CA VAL A 6 4.73 -7.98 40.43
C VAL A 6 4.42 -8.06 38.94
N ASN A 7 5.06 -8.99 38.22
CA ASN A 7 4.83 -9.19 36.79
C ASN A 7 3.39 -9.64 36.52
N GLN A 8 2.88 -10.59 37.30
CA GLN A 8 1.51 -11.07 37.18
C GLN A 8 0.48 -9.98 37.48
N LEU A 9 0.70 -9.14 38.47
CA LEU A 9 -0.17 -7.99 38.75
C LEU A 9 -0.21 -6.99 37.59
N GLN A 10 0.93 -6.76 36.93
CA GLN A 10 0.93 -5.90 35.72
C GLN A 10 0.16 -6.53 34.56
N ILE A 11 0.29 -7.85 34.36
CA ILE A 11 -0.47 -8.59 33.34
C ILE A 11 -1.98 -8.48 33.61
N ILE A 12 -2.40 -8.73 34.84
CA ILE A 12 -3.80 -8.63 35.26
C ILE A 12 -4.31 -7.19 35.04
N ALA A 13 -3.58 -6.18 35.47
CA ALA A 13 -3.97 -4.78 35.28
C ALA A 13 -4.17 -4.46 33.77
N THR A 14 -3.25 -4.92 32.93
CA THR A 14 -3.33 -4.70 31.49
C THR A 14 -4.53 -5.43 30.87
N ASN A 15 -4.78 -6.67 31.24
CA ASN A 15 -5.94 -7.44 30.76
C ASN A 15 -7.27 -6.82 31.21
N CYS A 16 -7.28 -6.14 32.36
CA CYS A 16 -8.43 -5.36 32.83
C CYS A 16 -8.53 -3.95 32.20
N GLY A 17 -7.64 -3.61 31.25
CA GLY A 17 -7.65 -2.32 30.57
C GLY A 17 -7.04 -1.16 31.38
N TYR A 18 -6.20 -1.44 32.36
CA TYR A 18 -5.51 -0.44 33.16
C TYR A 18 -4.03 -0.34 32.79
N GLY A 19 -3.47 0.86 32.78
CA GLY A 19 -2.03 1.05 32.77
C GLY A 19 -1.41 0.66 34.11
N SER A 20 -0.13 0.27 34.11
CA SER A 20 0.58 -0.03 35.35
C SER A 20 2.05 0.40 35.29
N THR A 21 2.60 0.83 36.42
CA THR A 21 4.03 1.12 36.60
C THR A 21 4.55 0.44 37.84
N VAL A 22 5.82 0.03 37.81
CA VAL A 22 6.51 -0.53 38.95
C VAL A 22 7.57 0.47 39.45
N LEU A 23 7.54 0.76 40.70
CA LEU A 23 8.57 1.53 41.41
C LEU A 23 9.28 0.62 42.40
N VAL A 24 10.61 0.68 42.37
CA VAL A 24 11.45 -0.03 43.35
C VAL A 24 11.85 0.99 44.41
N ARG A 25 11.57 0.68 45.68
CA ARG A 25 11.98 1.46 46.80
C ARG A 25 12.94 0.69 47.69
N LYS A 26 13.98 1.34 48.14
CA LYS A 26 14.86 0.77 49.18
C LYS A 26 14.08 0.66 50.49
N PRO A 27 14.22 -0.43 51.23
CA PRO A 27 13.53 -0.61 52.46
C PRO A 27 14.06 0.39 53.52
N THR A 28 13.15 0.90 54.34
CA THR A 28 13.53 1.67 55.55
C THR A 28 13.95 0.74 56.68
N ILE A 29 13.41 -0.48 56.68
CA ILE A 29 13.71 -1.55 57.65
C ILE A 29 13.78 -2.86 56.84
N GLY A 30 14.89 -3.63 56.99
CA GLY A 30 15.12 -4.88 56.27
C GLY A 30 16.05 -4.75 55.07
N THR A 31 16.35 -5.88 54.41
CA THR A 31 17.36 -5.98 53.31
C THR A 31 16.79 -6.12 51.94
N LYS A 32 15.49 -6.39 51.80
CA LYS A 32 14.85 -6.67 50.49
C LYS A 32 14.15 -5.44 49.90
N ASP A 33 14.36 -5.19 48.62
CA ASP A 33 13.68 -4.12 47.91
C ASP A 33 12.14 -4.28 47.94
N ILE A 34 11.46 -3.13 48.04
CA ILE A 34 9.99 -3.05 48.04
C ILE A 34 9.51 -2.67 46.64
N PHE A 35 8.72 -3.51 46.06
CA PHE A 35 8.09 -3.23 44.76
C PHE A 35 6.70 -2.61 44.99
N VAL A 36 6.46 -1.44 44.43
CA VAL A 36 5.17 -0.77 44.40
C VAL A 36 4.58 -0.81 43.01
N VAL A 37 3.51 -1.58 42.86
CA VAL A 37 2.74 -1.59 41.57
C VAL A 37 1.68 -0.50 41.65
N ARG A 38 1.81 0.52 40.83
CA ARG A 38 0.83 1.59 40.71
C ARG A 38 -0.08 1.30 39.52
N ILE A 39 -1.38 1.16 39.74
CA ILE A 39 -2.39 1.00 38.68
C ILE A 39 -2.87 2.39 38.28
N ILE A 40 -2.91 2.63 36.99
CA ILE A 40 -3.23 3.92 36.35
C ILE A 40 -4.51 3.77 35.54
N LYS A 41 -5.52 4.58 35.85
CA LYS A 41 -6.80 4.56 35.12
C LYS A 41 -6.71 5.19 33.72
N HIS A 42 -5.73 6.07 33.50
CA HIS A 42 -5.48 6.67 32.19
C HIS A 42 -4.61 5.74 31.36
N GLN A 43 -5.08 5.43 30.15
CA GLN A 43 -4.44 4.48 29.23
C GLN A 43 -3.44 5.16 28.28
N GLU A 44 -3.34 6.48 28.32
CA GLU A 44 -2.51 7.26 27.39
C GLU A 44 -1.27 7.79 28.10
N THR A 45 -0.15 7.74 27.40
CA THR A 45 1.10 8.41 27.83
C THR A 45 1.71 9.12 26.63
N TYR A 46 2.25 10.31 26.91
CA TYR A 46 2.95 11.10 25.90
C TYR A 46 4.45 10.82 25.96
N ILE A 47 5.08 10.65 24.80
CA ILE A 47 6.54 10.58 24.70
C ILE A 47 7.08 11.99 24.92
N LYS A 48 7.66 12.23 26.10
CA LYS A 48 8.19 13.54 26.47
C LYS A 48 9.60 13.80 25.95
N ASN A 49 10.43 12.75 25.86
CA ASN A 49 11.82 12.85 25.44
C ASN A 49 12.20 11.64 24.59
N VAL A 50 12.84 11.88 23.46
CA VAL A 50 13.50 10.88 22.64
C VAL A 50 15.00 11.06 22.79
N LYS A 51 15.71 10.00 23.18
CA LYS A 51 17.18 10.00 23.26
C LYS A 51 17.70 8.97 22.27
N LYS A 52 18.69 9.38 21.49
CA LYS A 52 19.50 8.44 20.70
C LYS A 52 20.32 7.60 21.67
N VAL A 53 20.29 6.29 21.51
CA VAL A 53 21.06 5.34 22.31
C VAL A 53 21.69 4.38 21.33
N ASP A 54 22.99 4.20 21.44
CA ASP A 54 23.67 3.15 20.71
C ASP A 54 23.28 1.81 21.34
N TYR A 55 22.81 0.88 20.51
CA TYR A 55 22.33 -0.42 20.96
C TYR A 55 22.99 -1.51 20.14
N GLU A 56 23.63 -2.43 20.83
CA GLU A 56 24.15 -3.68 20.27
C GLU A 56 23.41 -4.83 20.94
N GLY A 57 22.76 -5.67 20.15
CA GLY A 57 21.99 -6.80 20.64
C GLY A 57 20.93 -7.31 19.67
N ILE A 58 20.20 -8.32 20.11
CA ILE A 58 19.14 -8.96 19.31
C ILE A 58 17.90 -8.05 19.30
N ILE A 59 17.39 -7.78 18.09
CA ILE A 59 16.10 -7.10 17.87
C ILE A 59 15.05 -8.16 17.58
N TRP A 60 13.92 -8.06 18.27
CA TRP A 60 12.80 -8.99 18.15
C TRP A 60 11.68 -8.36 17.33
N CYS A 61 11.14 -9.13 16.38
CA CYS A 61 9.92 -8.79 15.64
C CYS A 61 8.91 -9.94 15.84
N PRO A 62 8.20 -9.97 16.98
CA PRO A 62 7.27 -11.05 17.25
C PRO A 62 6.03 -10.97 16.36
N HIS A 63 5.60 -12.10 15.82
CA HIS A 63 4.33 -12.24 15.13
C HIS A 63 3.27 -12.76 16.11
N THR A 64 2.15 -12.05 16.21
CA THR A 64 1.02 -12.45 17.05
C THR A 64 -0.26 -12.47 16.22
N LYS A 65 -1.24 -13.23 16.66
CA LYS A 65 -2.54 -13.35 15.97
C LYS A 65 -3.24 -12.00 15.76
N ASN A 66 -3.01 -11.04 16.65
CA ASN A 66 -3.62 -9.70 16.61
C ASN A 66 -2.65 -8.62 16.12
N GLU A 67 -1.43 -9.02 15.70
CA GLU A 67 -0.36 -8.10 15.24
C GLU A 67 0.01 -7.01 16.28
N THR A 68 -0.39 -7.20 17.51
CA THR A 68 -0.05 -6.36 18.64
C THR A 68 0.58 -7.17 19.75
N ILE A 69 1.51 -6.55 20.46
CA ILE A 69 2.21 -7.12 21.60
C ILE A 69 2.12 -6.21 22.80
N ILE A 70 2.11 -6.80 23.98
CA ILE A 70 2.27 -6.08 25.22
C ILE A 70 3.75 -6.12 25.56
N ALA A 71 4.41 -4.98 25.48
CA ALA A 71 5.81 -4.84 25.81
C ALA A 71 5.99 -4.14 27.15
N ARG A 72 7.13 -4.40 27.80
CA ARG A 72 7.49 -3.74 29.05
C ARG A 72 8.93 -3.26 29.01
N ARG A 73 9.14 -1.99 29.34
CA ARG A 73 10.47 -1.41 29.48
C ARG A 73 10.53 -0.54 30.75
N ASN A 74 11.56 -0.76 31.56
CA ASN A 74 11.78 -0.01 32.79
C ASN A 74 10.54 0.00 33.72
N GLY A 75 9.86 -1.16 33.88
CA GLY A 75 8.67 -1.31 34.70
C GLY A 75 7.39 -0.68 34.15
N LYS A 76 7.41 -0.13 32.94
CA LYS A 76 6.25 0.47 32.27
C LYS A 76 5.77 -0.48 31.18
N VAL A 77 4.49 -0.78 31.22
CA VAL A 77 3.81 -1.63 30.23
C VAL A 77 3.19 -0.75 29.15
N PHE A 78 3.32 -1.15 27.90
CA PHE A 78 2.68 -0.49 26.76
C PHE A 78 2.29 -1.52 25.71
N VAL A 79 1.25 -1.22 24.96
CA VAL A 79 0.83 -2.01 23.79
C VAL A 79 1.50 -1.40 22.58
N THR A 80 2.15 -2.23 21.78
CA THR A 80 2.74 -1.83 20.52
C THR A 80 2.42 -2.87 19.45
N GLY A 81 2.47 -2.45 18.19
CA GLY A 81 2.35 -3.34 17.05
C GLY A 81 3.68 -3.47 16.34
N ASN A 82 3.67 -4.20 15.25
CA ASN A 82 4.77 -4.24 14.30
C ASN A 82 4.92 -2.88 13.60
N THR A 83 5.97 -2.72 12.81
CA THR A 83 6.20 -1.49 12.03
C THR A 83 4.93 -1.13 11.25
N PRO A 84 4.39 0.09 11.43
CA PRO A 84 3.18 0.49 10.71
C PRO A 84 3.47 0.52 9.21
N PHE A 85 2.47 0.12 8.44
CA PHE A 85 2.48 0.24 6.99
C PHE A 85 2.39 1.72 6.64
N THR A 86 3.50 2.32 6.24
CA THR A 86 3.59 3.75 5.98
C THR A 86 3.94 4.02 4.53
N ASN A 87 3.41 5.12 3.99
CA ASN A 87 3.88 5.67 2.74
C ASN A 87 4.12 7.18 2.86
N ILE A 88 4.90 7.72 1.97
CA ILE A 88 5.17 9.14 1.87
C ILE A 88 4.97 9.59 0.42
N THR A 89 4.21 10.67 0.24
CA THR A 89 4.07 11.31 -1.07
C THR A 89 4.95 12.54 -1.12
N MET A 90 5.82 12.59 -2.11
CA MET A 90 6.82 13.64 -2.30
C MET A 90 6.38 14.54 -3.45
N ASP A 91 6.13 15.81 -3.15
CA ASP A 91 6.06 16.87 -4.13
C ASP A 91 7.46 17.46 -4.25
N LEU A 92 8.04 17.46 -5.45
CA LEU A 92 9.39 17.98 -5.69
C LEU A 92 9.38 19.49 -5.97
N ILE A 93 8.22 20.01 -6.33
CA ILE A 93 7.98 21.43 -6.58
C ILE A 93 6.74 21.84 -5.81
N PRO A 94 6.81 22.88 -4.95
CA PRO A 94 5.63 23.41 -4.29
C PRO A 94 4.67 24.00 -5.33
N SER A 95 3.50 23.42 -5.49
CA SER A 95 2.55 23.79 -6.54
C SER A 95 1.21 24.27 -5.99
N GLY A 96 0.40 24.88 -6.86
CA GLY A 96 -0.97 25.27 -6.56
C GLY A 96 -1.11 26.29 -5.44
N GLN A 97 -2.20 26.18 -4.69
CA GLN A 97 -2.50 27.10 -3.58
C GLN A 97 -1.53 26.95 -2.41
N LEU A 98 -1.01 25.74 -2.16
CA LEU A 98 -0.07 25.49 -1.08
C LEU A 98 1.20 26.31 -1.24
N ALA A 99 1.73 26.43 -2.47
CA ALA A 99 2.93 27.20 -2.75
C ALA A 99 2.86 28.65 -2.27
N GLN A 100 1.66 29.25 -2.29
CA GLN A 100 1.42 30.64 -1.93
C GLN A 100 1.03 30.84 -0.46
N GLN A 101 0.83 29.76 0.30
CA GLN A 101 0.48 29.85 1.73
C GLN A 101 1.74 30.12 2.56
N GLY A 102 1.57 30.88 3.65
CA GLY A 102 2.60 31.07 4.65
C GLY A 102 2.90 29.77 5.39
N VAL A 103 4.17 29.47 5.60
CA VAL A 103 4.58 28.26 6.35
C VAL A 103 4.17 28.37 7.82
N ILE A 104 3.91 27.22 8.44
CA ILE A 104 3.53 27.16 9.85
C ILE A 104 4.76 26.72 10.66
N ILE A 105 5.28 27.63 11.48
CA ILE A 105 6.39 27.36 12.40
C ILE A 105 5.93 27.63 13.82
N GLY A 106 6.07 26.64 14.72
CA GLY A 106 5.62 26.75 16.09
C GLY A 106 4.12 27.05 16.25
N GLY A 107 3.30 26.54 15.31
CA GLY A 107 1.83 26.76 15.30
C GLY A 107 1.39 28.14 14.79
N LYS A 108 2.32 28.97 14.30
CA LYS A 108 2.03 30.31 13.76
C LYS A 108 2.33 30.36 12.27
N ILE A 109 1.45 31.00 11.51
CA ILE A 109 1.65 31.28 10.08
C ILE A 109 2.71 32.36 9.94
N GLN A 110 3.73 32.10 9.13
CA GLN A 110 4.84 33.02 8.85
C GLN A 110 4.59 33.84 7.58
N LYS A 111 5.47 34.81 7.33
CA LYS A 111 5.45 35.61 6.09
C LYS A 111 6.01 34.81 4.90
N GLU A 112 6.99 33.96 5.16
CA GLU A 112 7.61 33.07 4.21
C GLU A 112 6.59 32.05 3.71
N LYS A 113 6.64 31.74 2.42
CA LYS A 113 5.71 30.84 1.75
C LYS A 113 6.35 29.48 1.51
N TYR A 114 5.56 28.42 1.36
CA TYR A 114 6.09 27.09 1.08
C TYR A 114 6.99 27.05 -0.17
N LYS A 115 6.73 27.85 -1.20
CA LYS A 115 7.58 27.95 -2.39
C LYS A 115 9.00 28.47 -2.14
N ASP A 116 9.20 29.19 -1.04
CA ASP A 116 10.49 29.76 -0.68
C ASP A 116 11.47 28.73 -0.12
N PHE A 117 11.00 27.50 0.17
CA PHE A 117 11.75 26.41 0.79
C PHE A 117 12.12 25.27 -0.20
N GLN A 118 12.30 25.59 -1.46
CA GLN A 118 12.66 24.59 -2.50
C GLN A 118 13.99 23.90 -2.21
N LYS A 119 14.97 24.61 -1.66
CA LYS A 119 16.29 24.06 -1.31
C LYS A 119 16.18 23.00 -0.22
N GLU A 120 15.39 23.27 0.80
CA GLU A 120 15.15 22.33 1.92
C GLU A 120 14.40 21.09 1.44
N MET A 121 13.46 21.24 0.51
CA MET A 121 12.78 20.09 -0.11
C MET A 121 13.77 19.20 -0.85
N VAL A 122 14.69 19.78 -1.62
CA VAL A 122 15.76 19.04 -2.31
C VAL A 122 16.68 18.32 -1.32
N MET A 123 17.09 18.99 -0.23
CA MET A 123 17.93 18.38 0.81
C MET A 123 17.23 17.17 1.47
N ILE A 124 15.94 17.29 1.81
CA ILE A 124 15.16 16.20 2.38
C ILE A 124 15.05 15.04 1.39
N ASN A 125 14.77 15.34 0.12
CA ASN A 125 14.66 14.33 -0.91
C ASN A 125 15.97 13.55 -1.12
N LYS A 126 17.11 14.25 -1.21
CA LYS A 126 18.43 13.62 -1.33
C LYS A 126 18.73 12.69 -0.16
N ALA A 127 18.58 13.19 1.07
CA ALA A 127 18.80 12.41 2.28
C ALA A 127 17.88 11.18 2.34
N PHE A 128 16.62 11.33 1.94
CA PHE A 128 15.67 10.23 1.88
C PHE A 128 16.12 9.14 0.89
N CYS A 129 16.46 9.53 -0.35
CA CYS A 129 16.93 8.59 -1.37
C CYS A 129 18.21 7.87 -0.95
N GLU A 130 19.17 8.60 -0.36
CA GLU A 130 20.43 8.04 0.12
C GLU A 130 20.19 6.96 1.19
N ILE A 131 19.39 7.27 2.21
CA ILE A 131 19.05 6.32 3.28
C ILE A 131 18.32 5.09 2.73
N MET A 132 17.37 5.30 1.81
CA MET A 132 16.65 4.18 1.20
C MET A 132 17.57 3.27 0.36
N MET A 133 18.62 3.83 -0.25
CA MET A 133 19.61 3.07 -1.02
C MET A 133 20.66 2.39 -0.15
N GLU A 134 21.02 2.96 1.00
CA GLU A 134 21.94 2.34 1.97
C GLU A 134 21.31 1.09 2.60
N GLY A 135 20.03 1.17 2.93
CA GLY A 135 19.33 0.12 3.64
C GLY A 135 19.64 0.09 5.14
N ASP A 136 19.32 -1.02 5.80
CA ASP A 136 19.56 -1.22 7.23
C ASP A 136 21.06 -1.53 7.51
N ALA A 137 21.41 -1.73 8.78
CA ALA A 137 22.78 -2.03 9.22
C ALA A 137 23.38 -3.30 8.58
N GLN A 138 22.57 -4.13 7.94
CA GLN A 138 22.99 -5.33 7.20
C GLN A 138 22.91 -5.11 5.68
N GLY A 139 22.67 -3.88 5.23
CA GLY A 139 22.52 -3.53 3.82
C GLY A 139 21.21 -4.05 3.19
N ARG A 140 20.20 -4.41 4.02
CA ARG A 140 18.90 -4.84 3.51
C ARG A 140 18.05 -3.61 3.19
N LEU A 141 17.37 -3.70 2.07
CA LEU A 141 16.47 -2.67 1.59
C LEU A 141 15.38 -2.30 2.62
N PHE A 142 15.12 -1.00 2.78
CA PHE A 142 13.95 -0.54 3.48
C PHE A 142 12.69 -0.68 2.62
N SER A 143 11.71 -1.43 3.12
CA SER A 143 10.41 -1.57 2.45
C SER A 143 9.46 -0.41 2.76
N TYR A 144 9.71 0.35 3.81
CA TYR A 144 8.88 1.45 4.31
C TYR A 144 9.72 2.64 4.77
N PRO A 145 9.19 3.88 4.65
CA PRO A 145 7.92 4.24 4.02
C PRO A 145 7.97 4.04 2.51
N ILE A 146 6.84 3.60 1.91
CA ILE A 146 6.73 3.48 0.44
C ILE A 146 6.72 4.89 -0.15
N PRO A 147 7.71 5.28 -0.99
CA PRO A 147 7.74 6.60 -1.57
C PRO A 147 6.92 6.69 -2.85
N THR A 148 6.19 7.78 -2.98
CA THR A 148 5.48 8.16 -4.20
C THR A 148 5.95 9.54 -4.63
N TYR A 149 6.37 9.69 -5.88
CA TYR A 149 6.69 10.98 -6.48
C TYR A 149 5.58 11.45 -7.41
N ASN A 150 5.13 12.68 -7.20
CA ASN A 150 4.16 13.32 -8.07
C ASN A 150 4.85 13.92 -9.30
N LEU A 151 4.54 13.37 -10.47
CA LEU A 151 5.00 13.90 -11.76
C LEU A 151 3.96 14.90 -12.27
N THR A 152 4.31 16.18 -12.21
CA THR A 152 3.46 17.30 -12.62
C THR A 152 3.91 17.90 -13.94
N LYS A 153 3.09 18.73 -14.59
CA LYS A 153 3.42 19.34 -15.90
C LYS A 153 4.63 20.27 -15.85
N ASP A 154 4.93 20.79 -14.65
CA ASP A 154 6.07 21.64 -14.34
C ASP A 154 7.28 20.87 -13.79
N PHE A 155 7.26 19.54 -13.89
CA PHE A 155 8.36 18.69 -13.42
C PHE A 155 9.61 18.92 -14.27
N ASP A 156 10.69 19.34 -13.62
CA ASP A 156 11.98 19.61 -14.28
C ASP A 156 12.79 18.30 -14.42
N TRP A 157 12.64 17.67 -15.59
CA TRP A 157 13.27 16.39 -15.90
C TRP A 157 14.81 16.44 -15.90
N ASP A 158 15.37 17.59 -16.18
CA ASP A 158 16.82 17.78 -16.33
C ASP A 158 17.49 18.34 -15.07
N ASN A 159 16.72 18.48 -13.99
CA ASN A 159 17.24 18.94 -12.71
C ASN A 159 18.22 17.91 -12.10
N PRO A 160 19.50 18.27 -11.94
CA PRO A 160 20.50 17.35 -11.40
C PRO A 160 20.23 16.92 -9.95
N ASP A 161 19.44 17.70 -9.22
CA ASP A 161 19.06 17.38 -7.85
C ASP A 161 18.10 16.18 -7.74
N TYR A 162 17.50 15.75 -8.85
CA TYR A 162 16.61 14.59 -8.90
C TYR A 162 17.34 13.29 -9.31
N GLU A 163 18.62 13.35 -9.61
CA GLU A 163 19.41 12.15 -9.95
C GLU A 163 19.31 11.01 -8.90
N PRO A 164 19.27 11.29 -7.58
CA PRO A 164 19.10 10.24 -6.58
C PRO A 164 17.80 9.43 -6.72
N ILE A 165 16.73 10.04 -7.25
CA ILE A 165 15.45 9.34 -7.52
C ILE A 165 15.68 8.28 -8.62
N TRP A 166 16.37 8.66 -9.69
CA TRP A 166 16.65 7.76 -10.82
C TRP A 166 17.60 6.64 -10.43
N LYS A 167 18.61 6.93 -9.58
CA LYS A 167 19.50 5.92 -8.98
C LYS A 167 18.71 4.91 -8.13
N MET A 168 17.83 5.40 -7.27
CA MET A 168 17.00 4.55 -6.41
C MET A 168 16.02 3.70 -7.24
N THR A 169 15.46 4.27 -8.31
CA THR A 169 14.58 3.56 -9.24
C THR A 169 15.33 2.46 -9.98
N ALA A 170 16.51 2.78 -10.52
CA ALA A 170 17.35 1.81 -11.25
C ALA A 170 17.78 0.65 -10.36
N LYS A 171 18.17 0.94 -9.12
CA LYS A 171 18.72 -0.07 -8.20
C LYS A 171 17.63 -0.98 -7.62
N TYR A 172 16.49 -0.43 -7.23
CA TYR A 172 15.52 -1.16 -6.42
C TYR A 172 14.07 -1.07 -6.90
N GLY A 173 13.75 -0.21 -7.87
CA GLY A 173 12.37 0.00 -8.31
C GLY A 173 11.44 0.51 -7.19
N ILE A 174 12.00 1.17 -6.17
CA ILE A 174 11.26 1.54 -4.95
C ILE A 174 10.23 2.64 -5.18
N PRO A 175 10.53 3.76 -5.88
CA PRO A 175 9.54 4.82 -5.99
C PRO A 175 8.40 4.40 -6.90
N TYR A 176 7.21 4.81 -6.47
CA TYR A 176 6.03 4.86 -7.32
C TYR A 176 5.89 6.26 -7.89
N PHE A 177 5.32 6.35 -9.08
CA PHE A 177 5.09 7.61 -9.77
C PHE A 177 3.59 7.86 -9.94
N SER A 178 3.10 8.98 -9.38
CA SER A 178 1.75 9.50 -9.66
C SER A 178 1.81 10.39 -10.89
N ASN A 179 1.11 10.01 -11.94
CA ASN A 179 1.11 10.73 -13.21
C ASN A 179 0.02 11.81 -13.23
N PHE A 180 0.42 13.07 -13.16
CA PHE A 180 -0.43 14.24 -13.34
C PHE A 180 -0.13 15.00 -14.63
N ILE A 181 0.75 14.47 -15.48
CA ILE A 181 1.12 15.07 -16.77
C ILE A 181 0.03 14.79 -17.80
N ASN A 182 -0.32 13.51 -17.99
CA ASN A 182 -1.27 13.06 -19.02
C ASN A 182 -2.53 12.41 -18.43
N SER A 183 -2.67 12.32 -17.12
CA SER A 183 -3.88 11.81 -16.49
C SER A 183 -5.00 12.85 -16.42
N ASP A 184 -6.21 12.40 -16.18
CA ASP A 184 -7.40 13.25 -16.00
C ASP A 184 -7.46 13.94 -14.63
N MET A 185 -6.43 13.78 -13.80
CA MET A 185 -6.37 14.27 -12.42
C MET A 185 -5.38 15.41 -12.25
N LYS A 186 -5.67 16.27 -11.30
CA LYS A 186 -4.75 17.32 -10.83
C LYS A 186 -4.08 16.87 -9.53
N PRO A 187 -2.86 17.36 -9.23
CA PRO A 187 -2.16 17.02 -7.98
C PRO A 187 -2.98 17.29 -6.72
N ASP A 188 -3.84 18.30 -6.74
CA ASP A 188 -4.72 18.64 -5.63
C ASP A 188 -5.92 17.69 -5.48
N ASP A 189 -6.26 16.88 -6.49
CA ASP A 189 -7.43 16.00 -6.49
C ASP A 189 -7.14 14.60 -5.95
N ALA A 190 -5.87 14.25 -5.84
CA ALA A 190 -5.48 12.92 -5.39
C ALA A 190 -4.35 12.96 -4.37
N ARG A 191 -4.37 12.00 -3.46
CA ARG A 191 -3.26 11.68 -2.57
C ARG A 191 -3.07 10.17 -2.57
N SER A 192 -1.83 9.76 -2.58
CA SER A 192 -1.49 8.36 -2.41
C SER A 192 -1.67 7.96 -0.95
N MET A 193 -2.23 6.79 -0.71
CA MET A 193 -2.38 6.23 0.62
C MET A 193 -2.10 4.73 0.60
N CYS A 194 -1.29 4.26 1.55
CA CYS A 194 -0.88 2.86 1.64
C CYS A 194 -0.30 2.28 0.33
N CYS A 195 -0.38 0.98 0.19
CA CYS A 195 0.04 0.29 -1.01
C CYS A 195 -0.90 0.60 -2.18
N ARG A 196 -0.62 1.66 -2.95
CA ARG A 196 -1.30 1.92 -4.23
C ARG A 196 -2.71 2.51 -4.14
N LEU A 197 -3.22 2.81 -2.94
CA LEU A 197 -4.54 3.42 -2.80
C LEU A 197 -4.46 4.90 -3.15
N ARG A 198 -4.94 5.26 -4.32
CA ARG A 198 -5.19 6.62 -4.74
C ARG A 198 -6.59 7.02 -4.29
N LEU A 199 -6.72 8.13 -3.57
CA LEU A 199 -8.00 8.69 -3.18
C LEU A 199 -8.38 9.81 -4.14
N ASP A 200 -9.42 9.57 -4.92
CA ASP A 200 -10.01 10.60 -5.79
C ASP A 200 -10.90 11.52 -4.95
N ASN A 201 -10.40 12.72 -4.69
CA ASN A 201 -11.07 13.69 -3.84
C ASN A 201 -12.07 14.59 -4.59
N ARG A 202 -12.32 14.39 -5.88
CA ARG A 202 -13.24 15.21 -6.67
C ARG A 202 -14.65 15.21 -6.08
N GLU A 203 -15.14 14.07 -5.59
CA GLU A 203 -16.43 13.99 -4.91
C GLU A 203 -16.46 14.69 -3.54
N LEU A 204 -15.33 14.71 -2.82
CA LEU A 204 -15.20 15.46 -1.56
C LEU A 204 -15.28 16.97 -1.79
N ARG A 205 -14.70 17.47 -2.88
CA ARG A 205 -14.77 18.89 -3.24
C ARG A 205 -16.21 19.32 -3.54
N LYS A 206 -16.99 18.52 -4.24
CA LYS A 206 -18.41 18.78 -4.51
C LYS A 206 -19.24 18.91 -3.23
N ARG A 207 -18.83 18.29 -2.14
CA ARG A 207 -19.48 18.38 -0.82
C ARG A 207 -19.06 19.60 0.00
N GLY A 208 -18.37 20.57 -0.58
CA GLY A 208 -17.93 21.80 0.08
C GLY A 208 -16.72 21.63 1.01
N GLY A 209 -15.92 20.59 0.81
CA GLY A 209 -14.65 20.33 1.55
C GLY A 209 -13.46 21.15 1.10
N GLY A 210 -13.61 22.23 0.34
CA GLY A 210 -12.60 22.77 -0.51
C GLY A 210 -12.06 24.17 -0.24
N LEU A 211 -12.08 24.71 0.97
CA LEU A 211 -11.39 26.01 1.16
C LEU A 211 -9.90 25.88 1.53
N PHE A 212 -9.42 24.70 1.87
CA PHE A 212 -8.02 24.46 2.23
C PHE A 212 -7.51 23.19 1.53
N GLY A 213 -7.22 23.31 0.29
CA GLY A 213 -6.47 22.56 -0.73
C GLY A 213 -6.15 21.13 -0.44
N ALA A 214 -5.67 20.51 0.36
CA ALA A 214 -5.52 19.08 0.58
C ALA A 214 -6.59 18.62 1.55
N ASN A 215 -7.41 17.64 1.16
CA ASN A 215 -8.32 17.03 2.13
C ASN A 215 -7.53 16.02 3.00
N PRO A 216 -6.77 16.49 4.01
CA PRO A 216 -6.29 15.60 5.03
C PRO A 216 -7.51 14.93 5.67
N LEU A 217 -7.37 13.79 6.29
CA LEU A 217 -8.47 13.15 7.01
C LEU A 217 -9.43 12.36 6.11
N THR A 218 -8.97 11.93 4.95
CA THR A 218 -9.64 10.91 4.14
C THR A 218 -8.93 9.56 4.28
N GLY A 219 -9.62 8.50 3.92
CA GLY A 219 -9.07 7.16 3.97
C GLY A 219 -10.03 6.12 3.44
N SER A 220 -9.80 4.86 3.70
CA SER A 220 -10.73 3.77 3.40
C SER A 220 -11.19 3.10 4.68
N ILE A 221 -12.49 2.76 4.74
CA ILE A 221 -13.07 1.93 5.80
C ILE A 221 -12.52 0.50 5.71
N GLY A 222 -12.19 0.08 4.51
CA GLY A 222 -11.64 -1.21 4.19
C GLY A 222 -11.99 -1.61 2.77
N VAL A 223 -11.35 -2.67 2.31
CA VAL A 223 -11.52 -3.22 0.96
C VAL A 223 -12.28 -4.53 1.04
N VAL A 224 -13.29 -4.71 0.17
CA VAL A 224 -13.92 -6.01 -0.09
C VAL A 224 -13.65 -6.36 -1.53
N THR A 225 -12.90 -7.44 -1.75
CA THR A 225 -12.46 -7.86 -3.07
C THR A 225 -13.42 -8.90 -3.65
N ILE A 226 -13.84 -8.69 -4.89
CA ILE A 226 -14.74 -9.56 -5.63
C ILE A 226 -13.91 -10.57 -6.43
N ASN A 227 -14.26 -11.85 -6.29
CA ASN A 227 -13.73 -12.95 -7.09
C ASN A 227 -14.46 -12.99 -8.45
N LEU A 228 -13.88 -12.33 -9.47
CA LEU A 228 -14.47 -12.30 -10.80
C LEU A 228 -14.40 -13.64 -11.56
N PRO A 229 -13.32 -14.45 -11.48
CA PRO A 229 -13.23 -15.77 -12.13
C PRO A 229 -14.41 -16.68 -11.81
N ARG A 230 -14.83 -16.74 -10.55
CA ARG A 230 -16.01 -17.52 -10.16
C ARG A 230 -17.28 -17.03 -10.84
N ILE A 231 -17.45 -15.71 -10.94
CA ILE A 231 -18.59 -15.12 -11.63
C ILE A 231 -18.57 -15.50 -13.11
N GLY A 232 -17.39 -15.41 -13.76
CA GLY A 232 -17.21 -15.82 -15.17
C GLY A 232 -17.57 -17.29 -15.39
N TYR A 233 -17.06 -18.18 -14.53
CA TYR A 233 -17.31 -19.62 -14.61
C TYR A 233 -18.80 -19.98 -14.43
N GLU A 234 -19.47 -19.40 -13.43
CA GLU A 234 -20.87 -19.71 -13.12
C GLU A 234 -21.87 -19.03 -14.05
N ALA A 235 -21.49 -18.00 -14.79
CA ALA A 235 -22.39 -17.21 -15.62
C ALA A 235 -22.76 -17.92 -16.92
N LYS A 236 -24.04 -18.00 -17.23
CA LYS A 236 -24.55 -18.64 -18.46
C LYS A 236 -24.52 -17.70 -19.69
N ASN A 237 -24.59 -16.39 -19.45
CA ASN A 237 -24.57 -15.34 -20.45
C ASN A 237 -24.28 -13.98 -19.78
N LYS A 238 -24.10 -12.91 -20.55
CA LYS A 238 -23.81 -11.57 -20.04
C LYS A 238 -24.83 -11.08 -19.03
N ARG A 239 -26.13 -11.31 -19.24
CA ARG A 239 -27.19 -10.89 -18.31
C ARG A 239 -27.05 -11.58 -16.94
N ASP A 240 -26.76 -12.88 -16.96
CA ASP A 240 -26.51 -13.64 -15.71
C ASP A 240 -25.21 -13.21 -15.04
N TYR A 241 -24.15 -12.90 -15.82
CA TYR A 241 -22.90 -12.36 -15.32
C TYR A 241 -23.15 -11.09 -14.48
N PHE A 242 -23.80 -10.10 -15.08
CA PHE A 242 -24.11 -8.84 -14.38
C PHE A 242 -25.04 -9.01 -13.20
N LYS A 243 -26.01 -9.93 -13.28
CA LYS A 243 -26.88 -10.26 -12.13
C LYS A 243 -26.06 -10.79 -10.95
N ARG A 244 -25.11 -11.69 -11.19
CA ARG A 244 -24.22 -12.26 -10.18
C ARG A 244 -23.28 -11.21 -9.64
N LEU A 245 -22.66 -10.42 -10.50
CA LEU A 245 -21.77 -9.31 -10.14
C LEU A 245 -22.52 -8.32 -9.22
N ASN A 246 -23.72 -7.93 -9.60
CA ASN A 246 -24.55 -7.03 -8.81
C ASN A 246 -24.82 -7.57 -7.40
N LYS A 247 -25.11 -8.87 -7.29
CA LYS A 247 -25.32 -9.53 -5.99
C LYS A 247 -24.06 -9.46 -5.12
N GLN A 248 -22.88 -9.70 -5.70
CA GLN A 248 -21.62 -9.61 -4.95
C GLN A 248 -21.29 -8.17 -4.55
N MET A 249 -21.52 -7.19 -5.43
CA MET A 249 -21.33 -5.78 -5.09
C MET A 249 -22.28 -5.31 -3.98
N ASP A 250 -23.55 -5.75 -3.98
CA ASP A 250 -24.51 -5.42 -2.92
C ASP A 250 -24.09 -6.02 -1.58
N LEU A 251 -23.54 -7.24 -1.59
CA LEU A 251 -23.01 -7.89 -0.40
C LEU A 251 -21.77 -7.15 0.13
N ALA A 252 -20.84 -6.76 -0.76
CA ALA A 252 -19.66 -5.97 -0.43
C ALA A 252 -20.06 -4.62 0.18
N LYS A 253 -21.00 -3.90 -0.44
CA LYS A 253 -21.57 -2.65 0.10
C LYS A 253 -22.08 -2.85 1.52
N LYS A 254 -22.93 -3.87 1.73
CA LYS A 254 -23.53 -4.16 3.04
C LYS A 254 -22.47 -4.45 4.10
N SER A 255 -21.45 -5.25 3.74
CA SER A 255 -20.33 -5.57 4.62
C SER A 255 -19.58 -4.32 5.06
N LEU A 256 -19.24 -3.43 4.11
CA LEU A 256 -18.53 -2.18 4.39
C LEU A 256 -19.37 -1.22 5.25
N GLN A 257 -20.67 -1.14 5.01
CA GLN A 257 -21.56 -0.33 5.84
C GLN A 257 -21.68 -0.86 7.28
N ILE A 258 -21.71 -2.18 7.47
CA ILE A 258 -21.67 -2.78 8.79
C ILE A 258 -20.34 -2.44 9.48
N LYS A 259 -19.21 -2.61 8.78
CA LYS A 259 -17.88 -2.26 9.30
C LYS A 259 -17.80 -0.79 9.71
N ARG A 260 -18.30 0.13 8.88
CA ARG A 260 -18.39 1.57 9.19
C ARG A 260 -19.11 1.84 10.50
N LYS A 261 -20.28 1.23 10.69
CA LYS A 261 -21.06 1.37 11.94
C LYS A 261 -20.30 0.90 13.18
N PHE A 262 -19.57 -0.23 13.06
CA PHE A 262 -18.74 -0.71 14.16
C PHE A 262 -17.56 0.21 14.45
N LEU A 263 -16.89 0.72 13.41
CA LEU A 263 -15.78 1.65 13.58
C LEU A 263 -16.24 2.95 14.25
N GLU A 264 -17.37 3.55 13.81
CA GLU A 264 -17.96 4.72 14.48
C GLU A 264 -18.23 4.45 15.96
N LYS A 265 -18.85 3.30 16.27
CA LYS A 265 -19.11 2.88 17.67
C LYS A 265 -17.83 2.76 18.49
N TYR A 266 -16.76 2.21 17.91
CA TYR A 266 -15.47 2.05 18.60
C TYR A 266 -14.74 3.38 18.76
N MET A 267 -14.88 4.31 17.81
CA MET A 267 -14.40 5.67 17.93
C MET A 267 -15.07 6.40 19.13
N GLU A 268 -16.39 6.30 19.24
CA GLU A 268 -17.11 6.90 20.38
C GLU A 268 -16.61 6.33 21.72
N LYS A 269 -16.35 5.02 21.77
CA LYS A 269 -15.82 4.34 22.95
C LYS A 269 -14.34 4.61 23.22
N GLY A 270 -13.64 5.37 22.34
CA GLY A 270 -12.23 5.73 22.53
C GLY A 270 -11.23 4.60 22.24
N LEU A 271 -11.65 3.53 21.52
CA LEU A 271 -10.74 2.43 21.16
C LEU A 271 -9.69 2.82 20.11
N TYR A 272 -9.89 3.92 19.41
CA TYR A 272 -8.95 4.46 18.42
C TYR A 272 -8.58 5.90 18.77
N PRO A 273 -7.75 6.12 19.80
CA PRO A 273 -7.49 7.47 20.35
C PRO A 273 -6.86 8.41 19.32
N TYR A 274 -5.90 7.93 18.53
CA TYR A 274 -5.29 8.75 17.49
C TYR A 274 -6.28 9.15 16.40
N SER A 275 -7.01 8.20 15.84
CA SER A 275 -8.01 8.48 14.83
C SER A 275 -9.11 9.40 15.37
N LYS A 276 -9.51 9.23 16.64
CA LYS A 276 -10.48 10.09 17.31
C LYS A 276 -10.00 11.53 17.40
N PHE A 277 -8.73 11.71 17.73
CA PHE A 277 -8.10 13.04 17.75
C PHE A 277 -8.05 13.66 16.36
N TYR A 278 -7.48 12.95 15.38
CA TYR A 278 -7.32 13.48 14.02
C TYR A 278 -8.64 13.71 13.27
N LEU A 279 -9.68 12.92 13.56
CA LEU A 279 -10.98 13.03 12.90
C LEU A 279 -12.00 13.85 13.70
N ALA A 280 -11.59 14.51 14.78
CA ALA A 280 -12.46 15.29 15.65
C ALA A 280 -13.19 16.40 14.88
N ASP A 281 -12.51 17.10 13.98
CA ASP A 281 -13.12 18.18 13.18
C ASP A 281 -14.12 17.64 12.16
N ILE A 282 -13.86 16.47 11.58
CA ILE A 282 -14.82 15.78 10.70
C ILE A 282 -16.09 15.44 11.49
N LYS A 283 -15.94 14.86 12.68
CA LYS A 283 -17.05 14.57 13.59
C LYS A 283 -17.86 15.81 13.94
N LYS A 284 -17.18 16.90 14.31
CA LYS A 284 -17.83 18.18 14.64
C LYS A 284 -18.63 18.75 13.48
N ARG A 285 -18.09 18.64 12.25
CA ARG A 285 -18.70 19.20 11.04
C ARG A 285 -19.84 18.35 10.49
N PHE A 286 -19.69 17.02 10.50
CA PHE A 286 -20.59 16.11 9.79
C PHE A 286 -21.35 15.13 10.70
N GLY A 287 -21.08 15.11 11.99
CA GLY A 287 -21.71 14.19 12.94
C GLY A 287 -21.13 12.76 12.95
N GLU A 288 -20.21 12.44 12.04
CA GLU A 288 -19.57 11.13 11.88
C GLU A 288 -18.07 11.30 11.72
N TYR A 289 -17.25 10.42 12.34
CA TYR A 289 -15.78 10.47 12.20
C TYR A 289 -15.31 10.09 10.80
N TYR A 290 -15.90 9.03 10.24
CA TYR A 290 -15.46 8.46 8.96
C TYR A 290 -16.25 8.98 7.76
N LYS A 291 -16.89 10.16 7.85
CA LYS A 291 -17.68 10.72 6.75
C LYS A 291 -16.93 10.86 5.43
N ASN A 292 -15.67 11.21 5.49
CA ASN A 292 -14.79 11.39 4.33
C ASN A 292 -14.01 10.12 3.94
N HIS A 293 -14.31 8.97 4.55
CA HIS A 293 -13.66 7.71 4.21
C HIS A 293 -14.45 6.93 3.17
N PHE A 294 -13.73 6.29 2.25
CA PHE A 294 -14.30 5.49 1.18
C PHE A 294 -14.65 4.08 1.66
N ASN A 295 -15.73 3.55 1.11
CA ASN A 295 -16.04 2.13 1.08
C ASN A 295 -15.42 1.57 -0.19
N THR A 296 -14.37 0.78 -0.10
CA THR A 296 -13.60 0.33 -1.25
C THR A 296 -14.05 -1.05 -1.70
N ILE A 297 -14.41 -1.19 -2.97
CA ILE A 297 -14.69 -2.48 -3.60
C ILE A 297 -13.57 -2.74 -4.59
N GLY A 298 -12.88 -3.87 -4.40
CA GLY A 298 -11.78 -4.30 -5.25
C GLY A 298 -12.16 -5.47 -6.13
N ILE A 299 -11.32 -5.77 -7.11
CA ILE A 299 -11.48 -6.92 -8.01
C ILE A 299 -10.20 -7.74 -8.10
N LEU A 300 -10.35 -9.03 -8.39
CA LEU A 300 -9.28 -9.95 -8.77
C LEU A 300 -9.70 -10.81 -9.95
N GLY A 301 -8.72 -11.16 -10.80
CA GLY A 301 -8.86 -12.16 -11.83
C GLY A 301 -9.78 -11.78 -12.98
N LEU A 302 -9.77 -10.53 -13.42
CA LEU A 302 -10.57 -10.15 -14.59
C LEU A 302 -10.17 -10.98 -15.81
N ASN A 303 -8.87 -11.24 -16.00
CA ASN A 303 -8.38 -12.07 -17.08
C ASN A 303 -9.01 -13.47 -17.08
N GLU A 304 -8.88 -14.21 -15.97
CA GLU A 304 -9.44 -15.55 -15.83
C GLU A 304 -10.97 -15.54 -15.81
N SER A 305 -11.59 -14.44 -15.40
CA SER A 305 -13.05 -14.28 -15.50
C SER A 305 -13.54 -14.29 -16.94
N LEU A 306 -12.83 -13.63 -17.84
CA LEU A 306 -13.15 -13.62 -19.28
C LEU A 306 -12.96 -14.98 -19.90
N ILE A 307 -11.82 -15.63 -19.65
CA ILE A 307 -11.50 -16.98 -20.13
C ILE A 307 -12.57 -17.98 -19.68
N ASN A 308 -12.93 -17.99 -18.42
CA ASN A 308 -13.95 -18.88 -17.85
C ASN A 308 -15.35 -18.59 -18.41
N PHE A 309 -15.67 -17.30 -18.65
CA PHE A 309 -16.96 -16.91 -19.22
C PHE A 309 -17.11 -17.34 -20.68
N PHE A 310 -16.09 -17.12 -21.51
CA PHE A 310 -16.10 -17.50 -22.90
C PHE A 310 -15.77 -18.99 -23.13
N LYS A 311 -15.23 -19.67 -22.11
CA LYS A 311 -14.69 -21.04 -22.19
C LYS A 311 -13.65 -21.19 -23.29
N ASP A 312 -12.83 -20.17 -23.47
CA ASP A 312 -11.84 -20.06 -24.53
C ASP A 312 -10.62 -19.28 -24.00
N GLU A 313 -9.46 -19.93 -23.92
CA GLU A 313 -8.21 -19.32 -23.46
C GLU A 313 -7.76 -18.14 -24.33
N LYS A 314 -8.15 -18.13 -25.62
CA LYS A 314 -7.83 -17.06 -26.57
C LYS A 314 -8.70 -15.81 -26.38
N LYS A 315 -9.75 -15.88 -25.57
CA LYS A 315 -10.64 -14.75 -25.26
C LYS A 315 -10.33 -14.14 -23.91
N ASP A 316 -9.07 -13.94 -23.67
CA ASP A 316 -8.52 -13.29 -22.51
C ASP A 316 -8.66 -11.74 -22.57
N ILE A 317 -8.10 -11.04 -21.58
CA ILE A 317 -8.21 -9.58 -21.48
C ILE A 317 -7.53 -8.83 -22.64
N THR A 318 -6.58 -9.45 -23.35
CA THR A 318 -5.84 -8.85 -24.47
C THR A 318 -6.56 -9.02 -25.81
N SER A 319 -7.45 -10.00 -25.92
CA SER A 319 -8.26 -10.23 -27.10
C SER A 319 -9.30 -9.11 -27.31
N LYS A 320 -9.67 -8.85 -28.56
CA LYS A 320 -10.67 -7.82 -28.89
C LYS A 320 -12.01 -8.03 -28.17
N GLU A 321 -12.47 -9.27 -28.09
CA GLU A 321 -13.75 -9.62 -27.44
C GLU A 321 -13.63 -9.59 -25.93
N GLY A 322 -12.56 -10.14 -25.37
CA GLY A 322 -12.30 -10.12 -23.95
C GLY A 322 -12.09 -8.70 -23.43
N ARG A 323 -11.25 -7.89 -24.12
CA ARG A 323 -11.04 -6.47 -23.78
C ARG A 323 -12.37 -5.72 -23.75
N LYS A 324 -13.19 -5.84 -24.81
CA LYS A 324 -14.49 -5.16 -24.86
C LYS A 324 -15.37 -5.55 -23.67
N PHE A 325 -15.47 -6.84 -23.36
CA PHE A 325 -16.32 -7.28 -22.24
C PHE A 325 -15.71 -6.92 -20.89
N GLY A 326 -14.39 -6.96 -20.74
CA GLY A 326 -13.69 -6.48 -19.54
C GLY A 326 -14.00 -5.01 -19.23
N LEU A 327 -13.94 -4.15 -20.24
CA LEU A 327 -14.31 -2.73 -20.11
C LEU A 327 -15.80 -2.54 -19.78
N GLU A 328 -16.69 -3.34 -20.37
CA GLU A 328 -18.13 -3.33 -20.02
C GLU A 328 -18.34 -3.68 -18.53
N ILE A 329 -17.62 -4.68 -18.02
CA ILE A 329 -17.67 -5.10 -16.61
C ILE A 329 -17.23 -3.95 -15.69
N MET A 330 -16.08 -3.34 -15.96
CA MET A 330 -15.55 -2.28 -15.11
C MET A 330 -16.38 -1.01 -15.14
N ASN A 331 -16.88 -0.61 -16.31
CA ASN A 331 -17.80 0.53 -16.44
C ASN A 331 -19.10 0.28 -15.67
N HIS A 332 -19.70 -0.90 -15.80
CA HIS A 332 -20.88 -1.27 -15.01
C HIS A 332 -20.62 -1.20 -13.50
N MET A 333 -19.47 -1.64 -13.03
CA MET A 333 -19.10 -1.52 -11.62
C MET A 333 -19.01 -0.06 -11.18
N ARG A 334 -18.39 0.81 -11.98
CA ARG A 334 -18.30 2.26 -11.70
C ARG A 334 -19.67 2.92 -11.60
N GLU A 335 -20.55 2.67 -12.55
CA GLU A 335 -21.93 3.19 -12.55
C GLU A 335 -22.72 2.76 -11.30
N ARG A 336 -22.52 1.49 -10.91
CA ARG A 336 -23.16 0.97 -9.70
C ARG A 336 -22.60 1.61 -8.42
N LEU A 337 -21.31 1.88 -8.35
CA LEU A 337 -20.72 2.61 -7.23
C LEU A 337 -21.24 4.05 -7.14
N MET A 338 -21.41 4.75 -8.26
CA MET A 338 -22.07 6.05 -8.29
C MET A 338 -23.49 5.98 -7.76
N THR A 339 -24.26 4.93 -8.15
CA THR A 339 -25.61 4.69 -7.61
C THR A 339 -25.59 4.46 -6.11
N TYR A 340 -24.60 3.74 -5.58
CA TYR A 340 -24.44 3.57 -4.13
C TYR A 340 -24.17 4.89 -3.42
N GLN A 341 -23.27 5.72 -3.95
CA GLN A 341 -22.96 7.05 -3.39
C GLN A 341 -24.22 7.92 -3.32
N GLN A 342 -25.01 7.96 -4.41
CA GLN A 342 -26.25 8.74 -4.46
C GLN A 342 -27.30 8.27 -3.43
N LYS A 343 -27.45 6.93 -3.28
CA LYS A 343 -28.47 6.35 -2.38
C LYS A 343 -28.09 6.40 -0.90
N THR A 344 -26.81 6.36 -0.58
CA THR A 344 -26.34 6.23 0.82
C THR A 344 -25.70 7.49 1.36
N ASN A 345 -25.35 8.44 0.50
CA ASN A 345 -24.53 9.60 0.85
C ASN A 345 -23.18 9.23 1.49
N GLU A 346 -22.68 8.03 1.19
CA GLU A 346 -21.35 7.54 1.55
C GLU A 346 -20.45 7.53 0.31
N LEU A 347 -19.13 7.56 0.50
CA LEU A 347 -18.16 7.49 -0.58
C LEU A 347 -17.87 6.04 -0.93
N PHE A 348 -17.79 5.74 -2.22
CA PHE A 348 -17.42 4.44 -2.76
C PHE A 348 -16.38 4.60 -3.86
N ASN A 349 -15.43 3.68 -3.94
CA ASN A 349 -14.45 3.64 -5.03
C ASN A 349 -14.17 2.19 -5.48
N LEU A 350 -13.62 2.07 -6.70
CA LEU A 350 -13.19 0.82 -7.32
C LEU A 350 -11.68 0.72 -7.23
N GLU A 351 -11.17 -0.39 -6.73
CA GLU A 351 -9.74 -0.62 -6.53
C GLU A 351 -9.23 -1.82 -7.34
N ALA A 352 -8.05 -1.64 -7.91
CA ALA A 352 -7.22 -2.75 -8.38
C ALA A 352 -6.57 -3.41 -7.16
N THR A 353 -7.27 -4.36 -6.53
CA THR A 353 -6.76 -4.98 -5.30
C THR A 353 -5.38 -5.61 -5.53
N PRO A 354 -4.36 -5.26 -4.75
CA PRO A 354 -3.09 -5.97 -4.73
C PRO A 354 -3.30 -7.32 -4.05
N GLY A 355 -3.69 -8.31 -4.81
CA GLY A 355 -4.32 -9.53 -4.29
C GLY A 355 -3.40 -10.54 -3.63
N GLU A 356 -2.11 -10.28 -3.49
CA GLU A 356 -1.08 -11.17 -2.92
C GLU A 356 -1.57 -12.54 -2.42
N GLY A 357 -1.92 -12.68 -1.14
CA GLY A 357 -2.47 -13.93 -0.61
C GLY A 357 -3.92 -14.24 -1.04
N ALA A 358 -4.70 -13.25 -1.52
CA ALA A 358 -6.09 -13.47 -1.93
C ALA A 358 -6.18 -14.13 -3.31
N THR A 359 -5.24 -13.88 -4.22
CA THR A 359 -5.15 -14.53 -5.53
C THR A 359 -5.08 -16.05 -5.40
N TYR A 360 -4.18 -16.52 -4.55
CA TYR A 360 -4.04 -17.95 -4.24
C TYR A 360 -5.26 -18.50 -3.51
N LYS A 361 -5.74 -17.81 -2.45
CA LYS A 361 -6.86 -18.28 -1.64
C LYS A 361 -8.15 -18.46 -2.44
N PHE A 362 -8.43 -17.52 -3.35
CA PHE A 362 -9.62 -17.61 -4.21
C PHE A 362 -9.49 -18.74 -5.20
N ALA A 363 -8.38 -18.87 -5.91
CA ALA A 363 -8.15 -19.92 -6.87
C ALA A 363 -8.19 -21.32 -6.21
N LYS A 364 -7.51 -21.48 -5.07
CA LYS A 364 -7.54 -22.73 -4.30
C LYS A 364 -8.96 -23.11 -3.84
N ALA A 365 -9.75 -22.14 -3.37
CA ALA A 365 -11.12 -22.39 -2.96
C ALA A 365 -12.02 -22.78 -4.13
N ASP A 366 -11.79 -22.17 -5.30
CA ASP A 366 -12.54 -22.45 -6.52
C ASP A 366 -12.16 -23.81 -7.11
N LYS A 367 -10.87 -24.13 -7.18
CA LYS A 367 -10.39 -25.47 -7.58
C LYS A 367 -10.94 -26.57 -6.66
N LYS A 368 -11.00 -26.34 -5.35
CA LYS A 368 -11.62 -27.29 -4.43
C LYS A 368 -13.10 -27.50 -4.70
N ARG A 369 -13.82 -26.46 -5.18
CA ARG A 369 -15.27 -26.51 -5.41
C ARG A 369 -15.65 -27.04 -6.79
N PHE A 370 -14.89 -26.68 -7.81
CA PHE A 370 -15.24 -26.89 -9.21
C PHE A 370 -14.27 -27.82 -9.96
N GLY A 371 -13.20 -28.28 -9.27
CA GLY A 371 -12.17 -29.10 -9.91
C GLY A 371 -11.38 -28.32 -10.97
N ASP A 372 -10.98 -29.04 -12.01
CA ASP A 372 -10.20 -28.47 -13.12
C ASP A 372 -11.04 -27.75 -14.16
N ASP A 373 -12.36 -27.78 -14.04
CA ASP A 373 -13.26 -27.08 -14.94
C ASP A 373 -13.14 -25.55 -14.84
N ILE A 374 -12.73 -25.03 -13.67
CA ILE A 374 -12.44 -23.60 -13.52
C ILE A 374 -10.97 -23.31 -13.81
N ILE A 375 -10.73 -22.41 -14.74
CA ILE A 375 -9.39 -22.05 -15.21
C ILE A 375 -8.80 -20.99 -14.27
N SER A 376 -7.57 -21.24 -13.81
CA SER A 376 -6.72 -20.29 -13.07
C SER A 376 -5.52 -19.84 -13.92
N ALA A 377 -4.77 -18.86 -13.47
CA ALA A 377 -3.58 -18.40 -14.16
C ALA A 377 -2.47 -19.47 -14.24
N ALA A 378 -2.45 -20.43 -13.31
CA ALA A 378 -1.52 -21.55 -13.35
C ALA A 378 -1.86 -22.57 -14.48
N ASP A 379 -3.08 -22.56 -15.01
CA ASP A 379 -3.52 -23.50 -16.04
C ASP A 379 -3.25 -23.03 -17.47
N ILE A 380 -2.80 -21.78 -17.65
CA ILE A 380 -2.69 -21.13 -18.96
C ILE A 380 -1.29 -20.56 -19.23
N GLY A 381 -1.04 -20.25 -20.52
CA GLY A 381 0.19 -19.60 -20.96
C GLY A 381 1.43 -20.43 -20.65
N LYS A 382 2.51 -19.76 -20.24
CA LYS A 382 3.80 -20.41 -19.92
C LYS A 382 3.77 -21.35 -18.71
N HIS A 383 2.72 -21.28 -17.91
CA HIS A 383 2.56 -22.12 -16.72
C HIS A 383 1.82 -23.43 -17.00
N LYS A 384 1.21 -23.57 -18.18
CA LYS A 384 0.43 -24.76 -18.55
C LYS A 384 1.26 -26.04 -18.48
N GLY A 385 0.78 -26.99 -17.69
CA GLY A 385 1.46 -28.28 -17.48
C GLY A 385 2.59 -28.27 -16.43
N GLN A 386 2.81 -27.15 -15.74
CA GLN A 386 3.74 -27.08 -14.63
C GLN A 386 3.02 -27.34 -13.30
N ASP A 387 3.73 -27.91 -12.34
CA ASP A 387 3.20 -28.11 -10.96
C ASP A 387 3.31 -26.79 -10.16
N ILE A 388 2.40 -25.86 -10.47
CA ILE A 388 2.33 -24.54 -9.85
C ILE A 388 1.02 -24.44 -9.06
N ALA A 389 1.10 -23.88 -7.84
CA ALA A 389 -0.08 -23.62 -7.04
C ALA A 389 -1.08 -22.70 -7.76
N PRO A 390 -2.40 -22.98 -7.70
CA PRO A 390 -3.39 -22.20 -8.43
C PRO A 390 -3.46 -20.76 -7.89
N TYR A 391 -3.52 -19.78 -8.79
CA TYR A 391 -3.71 -18.39 -8.46
C TYR A 391 -4.50 -17.68 -9.56
N TYR A 392 -5.03 -16.50 -9.25
CA TYR A 392 -5.66 -15.60 -10.21
C TYR A 392 -4.78 -14.38 -10.44
N THR A 393 -4.81 -13.83 -11.64
CA THR A 393 -4.11 -12.60 -11.95
C THR A 393 -4.65 -11.43 -11.10
N ASN A 394 -3.77 -10.55 -10.66
CA ASN A 394 -4.17 -9.37 -9.90
C ASN A 394 -5.11 -8.48 -10.71
N SER A 395 -6.18 -8.04 -10.09
CA SER A 395 -7.12 -7.04 -10.62
C SER A 395 -7.48 -7.24 -12.11
N SER A 396 -7.14 -6.29 -12.97
CA SER A 396 -7.29 -6.33 -14.43
C SER A 396 -5.95 -6.42 -15.18
N GLN A 397 -4.91 -6.92 -14.50
CA GLN A 397 -3.60 -7.07 -15.12
C GLN A 397 -3.64 -8.14 -16.23
N ILE A 398 -2.73 -8.01 -17.19
CA ILE A 398 -2.45 -9.06 -18.18
C ILE A 398 -1.74 -10.25 -17.52
N ALA A 399 -1.84 -11.40 -18.12
CA ALA A 399 -1.16 -12.60 -17.62
C ALA A 399 0.37 -12.40 -17.59
N VAL A 400 1.02 -12.96 -16.59
CA VAL A 400 2.50 -12.91 -16.47
C VAL A 400 3.14 -13.60 -17.66
N GLY A 401 4.06 -12.91 -18.34
CA GLY A 401 4.75 -13.42 -19.52
C GLY A 401 3.89 -13.41 -20.80
N PHE A 402 2.89 -12.56 -20.85
CA PHE A 402 2.14 -12.28 -22.08
C PHE A 402 3.05 -11.67 -23.16
N THR A 403 3.87 -10.69 -22.78
CA THR A 403 4.83 -10.03 -23.67
C THR A 403 6.07 -9.59 -22.89
N ASP A 404 7.19 -9.52 -23.60
CA ASP A 404 8.43 -8.92 -23.11
C ASP A 404 8.56 -7.45 -23.56
N ASP A 405 7.64 -6.95 -24.40
CA ASP A 405 7.57 -5.55 -24.80
C ASP A 405 6.77 -4.74 -23.77
N ILE A 406 7.48 -3.82 -23.08
CA ILE A 406 6.91 -2.93 -22.08
C ILE A 406 5.78 -2.07 -22.65
N PHE A 407 5.96 -1.55 -23.85
CA PHE A 407 4.98 -0.65 -24.47
C PHE A 407 3.73 -1.39 -24.93
N GLU A 408 3.86 -2.62 -25.42
CA GLU A 408 2.71 -3.48 -25.70
C GLU A 408 1.92 -3.76 -24.41
N ALA A 409 2.60 -4.07 -23.30
CA ALA A 409 1.96 -4.26 -22.00
C ALA A 409 1.21 -2.99 -21.54
N LEU A 410 1.81 -1.83 -21.71
CA LEU A 410 1.22 -0.53 -21.35
C LEU A 410 -0.01 -0.21 -22.22
N ASP A 411 0.04 -0.47 -23.52
CA ASP A 411 -1.07 -0.27 -24.46
C ASP A 411 -2.29 -1.13 -24.09
N GLN A 412 -2.04 -2.35 -23.60
CA GLN A 412 -3.11 -3.23 -23.13
C GLN A 412 -3.72 -2.74 -21.80
N GLN A 413 -2.95 -2.09 -20.94
CA GLN A 413 -3.38 -1.76 -19.58
C GLN A 413 -3.89 -0.33 -19.41
N ASP A 414 -3.50 0.62 -20.24
CA ASP A 414 -3.76 2.05 -20.03
C ASP A 414 -5.24 2.36 -19.77
N GLU A 415 -6.12 1.85 -20.63
CA GLU A 415 -7.56 2.10 -20.51
C GLU A 415 -8.16 1.46 -19.24
N PHE A 416 -7.75 0.24 -18.89
CA PHE A 416 -8.22 -0.45 -17.68
C PHE A 416 -7.78 0.29 -16.40
N GLN A 417 -6.53 0.74 -16.36
CA GLN A 417 -5.97 1.45 -15.20
C GLN A 417 -6.69 2.78 -14.95
N CYS A 418 -7.14 3.46 -16.00
CA CYS A 418 -7.91 4.70 -15.90
C CYS A 418 -9.32 4.51 -15.32
N LEU A 419 -9.87 3.30 -15.36
CA LEU A 419 -11.22 3.02 -14.83
C LEU A 419 -11.26 2.89 -13.31
N TYR A 420 -10.15 2.70 -12.64
CA TYR A 420 -10.10 2.66 -11.18
C TYR A 420 -10.24 4.06 -10.58
N THR A 421 -11.12 4.18 -9.61
CA THR A 421 -11.34 5.41 -8.83
C THR A 421 -10.74 5.33 -7.42
N GLY A 422 -10.24 4.17 -7.07
CA GLY A 422 -9.46 3.87 -5.88
C GLY A 422 -8.01 3.58 -6.23
N GLY A 423 -7.39 2.65 -5.50
CA GLY A 423 -6.02 2.24 -5.75
C GLY A 423 -5.84 1.50 -7.07
N THR A 424 -4.77 1.82 -7.76
CA THR A 424 -4.27 1.03 -8.89
C THR A 424 -2.78 1.28 -9.05
N VAL A 425 -2.06 0.33 -9.62
CA VAL A 425 -0.67 0.50 -10.05
C VAL A 425 -0.40 -0.38 -11.26
N GLN A 426 0.31 0.17 -12.22
CA GLN A 426 0.95 -0.60 -13.26
C GLN A 426 2.42 -0.82 -12.91
N HIS A 427 2.78 -2.05 -12.61
CA HIS A 427 4.18 -2.45 -12.48
C HIS A 427 4.75 -2.68 -13.87
N VAL A 428 5.73 -1.86 -14.23
CA VAL A 428 6.48 -2.02 -15.48
C VAL A 428 7.69 -2.88 -15.16
N TYR A 429 7.57 -4.16 -15.44
CA TYR A 429 8.65 -5.12 -15.25
C TYR A 429 9.66 -4.99 -16.37
N ILE A 430 10.93 -4.84 -16.00
CA ILE A 430 12.04 -4.79 -16.93
C ILE A 430 12.83 -6.09 -16.74
N GLY A 431 12.92 -6.91 -17.78
CA GLY A 431 13.59 -8.21 -17.72
C GLY A 431 15.10 -8.17 -17.50
N GLU A 432 15.65 -6.99 -17.18
CA GLU A 432 17.09 -6.77 -17.04
C GLU A 432 17.42 -5.82 -15.87
N GLN A 433 18.67 -5.75 -15.52
CA GLN A 433 19.21 -4.76 -14.59
C GLN A 433 19.34 -3.41 -15.29
N LEU A 434 18.80 -2.37 -14.69
CA LEU A 434 18.98 -1.01 -15.18
C LEU A 434 20.28 -0.40 -14.67
N THR A 435 21.23 -0.19 -15.55
CA THR A 435 22.53 0.41 -15.22
C THR A 435 22.60 1.92 -15.45
N SER A 436 21.73 2.45 -16.33
CA SER A 436 21.72 3.86 -16.71
C SER A 436 20.58 4.62 -16.04
N THR A 437 20.92 5.61 -15.20
CA THR A 437 19.96 6.53 -14.59
C THR A 437 19.22 7.38 -15.64
N GLU A 438 19.92 7.73 -16.73
CA GLU A 438 19.35 8.48 -17.83
C GLU A 438 18.30 7.66 -18.60
N ALA A 439 18.56 6.36 -18.82
CA ALA A 439 17.60 5.46 -19.45
C ALA A 439 16.32 5.32 -18.60
N VAL A 440 16.48 5.20 -17.27
CA VAL A 440 15.35 5.15 -16.33
C VAL A 440 14.55 6.45 -16.36
N LYS A 441 15.20 7.61 -16.29
CA LYS A 441 14.57 8.92 -16.38
C LYS A 441 13.75 9.04 -17.66
N ASN A 442 14.36 8.70 -18.79
CA ASN A 442 13.71 8.78 -20.11
C ASN A 442 12.53 7.80 -20.23
N LEU A 443 12.62 6.60 -19.65
CA LEU A 443 11.52 5.64 -19.62
C LEU A 443 10.34 6.18 -18.80
N VAL A 444 10.60 6.66 -17.57
CA VAL A 444 9.57 7.25 -16.69
C VAL A 444 8.91 8.44 -17.38
N ARG A 445 9.70 9.33 -17.99
CA ARG A 445 9.20 10.47 -18.77
C ARG A 445 8.31 10.04 -19.92
N LYS A 446 8.76 9.09 -20.72
CA LYS A 446 8.03 8.58 -21.88
C LYS A 446 6.69 7.96 -21.47
N ILE A 447 6.66 7.21 -20.36
CA ILE A 447 5.42 6.65 -19.82
C ILE A 447 4.50 7.79 -19.37
N ALA A 448 4.99 8.73 -18.58
CA ALA A 448 4.19 9.80 -18.02
C ALA A 448 3.59 10.73 -19.09
N GLU A 449 4.32 11.00 -20.18
CA GLU A 449 3.89 11.88 -21.26
C GLU A 449 2.93 11.21 -22.26
N ASN A 450 3.06 9.90 -22.49
CA ASN A 450 2.30 9.21 -23.55
C ASN A 450 1.13 8.38 -23.03
N TYR A 451 1.14 7.93 -21.77
CA TYR A 451 0.09 7.11 -21.20
C TYR A 451 -0.72 7.88 -20.16
N LYS A 452 -1.99 7.49 -20.02
CA LYS A 452 -2.92 8.06 -19.03
C LYS A 452 -2.87 7.30 -17.70
N LEU A 453 -2.02 6.30 -17.59
CA LEU A 453 -1.79 5.54 -16.37
C LEU A 453 -1.69 6.47 -15.15
N PRO A 454 -2.58 6.34 -14.17
CA PRO A 454 -2.57 7.27 -13.04
C PRO A 454 -1.44 7.02 -12.05
N TYR A 455 -0.93 5.77 -11.99
CA TYR A 455 0.07 5.37 -11.00
C TYR A 455 0.86 4.15 -11.51
N PHE A 456 2.17 4.25 -11.50
CA PHE A 456 3.04 3.18 -12.00
C PHE A 456 4.37 3.12 -11.24
N SER A 457 5.06 2.00 -11.40
CA SER A 457 6.45 1.81 -10.94
C SER A 457 7.28 1.15 -12.02
N ILE A 458 8.57 1.43 -12.01
CA ILE A 458 9.55 0.70 -12.81
C ILE A 458 10.15 -0.37 -11.91
N THR A 459 10.04 -1.63 -12.30
CA THR A 459 10.48 -2.76 -11.50
C THR A 459 11.59 -3.51 -12.23
N PRO A 460 12.87 -3.26 -11.88
CA PRO A 460 13.99 -4.00 -12.43
C PRO A 460 13.97 -5.45 -11.92
N THR A 461 14.65 -6.34 -12.64
CA THR A 461 14.86 -7.71 -12.18
C THR A 461 15.83 -7.74 -11.01
N PHE A 462 15.52 -8.55 -10.01
CA PHE A 462 16.40 -8.84 -8.89
C PHE A 462 16.19 -10.27 -8.40
N SER A 463 17.22 -10.83 -7.82
CA SER A 463 17.20 -12.13 -7.16
C SER A 463 17.13 -11.96 -5.65
N VAL A 464 16.65 -12.96 -4.93
CA VAL A 464 16.56 -12.93 -3.45
C VAL A 464 17.39 -14.08 -2.88
N CYS A 465 18.46 -13.74 -2.19
CA CYS A 465 19.23 -14.71 -1.41
C CYS A 465 18.64 -14.78 0.02
N PRO A 466 18.37 -15.97 0.59
CA PRO A 466 17.90 -16.09 1.98
C PRO A 466 18.86 -15.50 3.02
N LYS A 467 20.16 -15.49 2.72
CA LYS A 467 21.22 -14.96 3.61
C LYS A 467 21.51 -13.49 3.38
N HIS A 468 21.59 -13.05 2.10
CA HIS A 468 22.06 -11.71 1.72
C HIS A 468 20.94 -10.77 1.25
N GLY A 469 19.68 -11.24 1.20
CA GLY A 469 18.54 -10.44 0.78
C GLY A 469 18.51 -10.17 -0.73
N TYR A 470 18.13 -8.95 -1.11
CA TYR A 470 17.99 -8.55 -2.51
C TYR A 470 19.32 -8.32 -3.20
N ILE A 471 19.44 -8.86 -4.42
CA ILE A 471 20.61 -8.75 -5.30
C ILE A 471 20.09 -8.28 -6.65
N ALA A 472 20.61 -7.16 -7.16
CA ALA A 472 20.19 -6.60 -8.44
C ALA A 472 20.56 -7.55 -9.61
N GLY A 473 19.61 -7.75 -10.52
CA GLY A 473 19.76 -8.65 -11.67
C GLY A 473 19.26 -10.07 -11.41
N GLU A 474 19.27 -10.88 -12.46
CA GLU A 474 18.92 -12.29 -12.40
C GLU A 474 20.18 -13.10 -12.05
N HIS A 475 20.13 -13.81 -10.94
CA HIS A 475 21.20 -14.64 -10.45
C HIS A 475 20.65 -16.01 -10.06
N PHE A 476 21.14 -17.07 -10.66
CA PHE A 476 20.85 -18.45 -10.27
C PHE A 476 21.50 -18.81 -8.95
N TYR A 477 22.63 -18.19 -8.67
CA TYR A 477 23.40 -18.34 -7.43
C TYR A 477 23.70 -16.96 -6.83
N CYS A 478 23.88 -16.90 -5.53
CA CYS A 478 24.16 -15.63 -4.87
C CYS A 478 25.65 -15.28 -4.98
N PRO A 479 26.05 -14.20 -5.67
CA PRO A 479 27.46 -13.83 -5.80
C PRO A 479 28.15 -13.59 -4.46
N LYS A 480 27.40 -13.11 -3.45
CA LYS A 480 27.95 -12.91 -2.10
C LYS A 480 28.18 -14.23 -1.36
N CYS A 481 27.28 -15.23 -1.51
CA CYS A 481 27.53 -16.56 -0.97
C CYS A 481 28.75 -17.21 -1.65
N ASP A 482 28.89 -17.03 -2.96
CA ASP A 482 29.99 -17.59 -3.72
C ASP A 482 31.32 -16.99 -3.27
N CYS A 483 31.41 -15.67 -3.07
CA CYS A 483 32.58 -15.02 -2.50
C CYS A 483 32.95 -15.55 -1.09
N GLU A 484 31.95 -15.86 -0.25
CA GLU A 484 32.18 -16.41 1.09
C GLU A 484 32.76 -17.83 1.07
N VAL A 485 32.49 -18.62 0.04
CA VAL A 485 33.08 -19.96 -0.14
C VAL A 485 34.34 -19.97 -1.02
N GLY A 486 34.80 -18.77 -1.42
CA GLY A 486 36.09 -18.61 -2.11
C GLY A 486 35.99 -18.39 -3.62
N TYR A 487 34.78 -18.26 -4.17
CA TYR A 487 34.63 -17.86 -5.58
C TYR A 487 34.78 -16.35 -5.74
N LYS A 488 35.42 -15.92 -6.85
CA LYS A 488 35.54 -14.49 -7.16
C LYS A 488 34.22 -14.00 -7.77
N GLU A 489 33.83 -12.76 -7.41
CA GLU A 489 32.67 -12.09 -8.02
C GLU A 489 32.87 -12.03 -9.55
N GLY A 490 31.87 -12.51 -10.30
CA GLY A 490 31.89 -12.56 -11.76
C GLY A 490 32.48 -13.85 -12.38
N MET A 491 32.84 -14.86 -11.60
CA MET A 491 33.14 -16.19 -12.13
C MET A 491 31.83 -16.93 -12.49
N GLU A 492 31.75 -17.46 -13.70
CA GLU A 492 30.67 -18.36 -14.07
C GLU A 492 30.88 -19.72 -13.38
N PHE A 493 29.78 -20.31 -12.90
CA PHE A 493 29.76 -21.58 -12.16
C PHE A 493 30.37 -22.76 -12.94
N ASN A 494 30.49 -22.65 -14.26
CA ASN A 494 31.05 -23.67 -15.13
C ASN A 494 32.58 -23.61 -15.28
N GLU A 495 33.28 -22.69 -14.62
CA GLU A 495 34.73 -22.54 -14.69
C GLU A 495 35.48 -23.17 -13.49
N VAL A 496 34.77 -23.95 -12.65
CA VAL A 496 35.32 -24.65 -11.47
C VAL A 496 35.45 -26.15 -11.73
#